data_40acc03442b827c4e65427a8aa601e66
#
_entry.id   40acc03442b827c4e65427a8aa601e66
#
_cell.length_a   1.000
_cell.length_b   1.000
_cell.length_c   1.000
_cell.angle_alpha   90.00
_cell.angle_beta   90.00
_cell.angle_gamma   90.00
#
_symmetry.space_group_name_H-M   'P 1'
#
loop_
_entity.id
_entity.type
_entity.pdbx_description
1 polymer ?
#
loop_
_entity_poly.entity_id
_entity_poly.type
_entity_poly.pdbx_seq_one_letter_code
_entity_poly.pdbx_strand_id
1 'polypeptide(L)'
;MRIKNKKPYYLKRKTVIVDNEGGKYPGYLEEPIQIKANIAPASGKLQAEIYGERLNYILNMLYDENEVMTEGDGICVYVPKESKPDYKIISIKRYSHLVIELEKLLWV
;
A
#
# COMPACT_ATOMS: atom_id res chain seq x y z
N MET A 1 14.18 -5.56 15.83
CA MET A 1 14.04 -6.72 14.94
C MET A 1 14.38 -6.31 13.52
N ARG A 2 15.10 -7.16 12.81
CA ARG A 2 15.51 -6.86 11.44
C ARG A 2 14.60 -7.58 10.46
N ILE A 3 14.00 -6.83 9.52
CA ILE A 3 13.13 -7.39 8.50
C ILE A 3 14.00 -8.12 7.46
N LYS A 4 13.61 -9.37 7.14
CA LYS A 4 14.30 -10.21 6.15
C LYS A 4 13.56 -10.18 4.81
N ASN A 5 14.29 -10.53 3.75
CA ASN A 5 13.73 -10.71 2.41
C ASN A 5 13.04 -9.46 1.86
N LYS A 6 13.63 -8.30 2.13
CA LYS A 6 13.11 -7.05 1.58
C LYS A 6 13.31 -7.01 0.07
N LYS A 7 12.29 -6.50 -0.62
CA LYS A 7 12.32 -6.26 -2.07
C LYS A 7 11.97 -4.81 -2.34
N PRO A 8 12.38 -4.26 -3.48
CA PRO A 8 11.99 -2.90 -3.84
C PRO A 8 10.54 -2.87 -4.33
N TYR A 9 9.82 -1.88 -3.84
CA TYR A 9 8.48 -1.54 -4.28
C TYR A 9 8.42 -0.04 -4.47
N TYR A 10 7.31 0.48 -5.02
CA TYR A 10 7.18 1.91 -5.26
C TYR A 10 5.93 2.45 -4.60
N LEU A 11 6.14 3.49 -3.80
CA LEU A 11 5.08 4.21 -3.11
C LEU A 11 4.63 5.38 -3.98
N LYS A 12 3.32 5.55 -4.13
CA LYS A 12 2.74 6.72 -4.80
C LYS A 12 1.81 7.43 -3.84
N ARG A 13 2.07 8.71 -3.59
CA ARG A 13 1.30 9.51 -2.66
C ARG A 13 -0.11 9.77 -3.20
N LYS A 14 -1.09 9.68 -2.34
CA LYS A 14 -2.46 10.07 -2.69
C LYS A 14 -2.53 11.58 -2.89
N THR A 15 -3.40 12.00 -3.79
CA THR A 15 -3.62 13.42 -4.05
C THR A 15 -5.07 13.62 -4.51
N VAL A 16 -5.45 14.88 -4.68
CA VAL A 16 -6.72 15.24 -5.28
C VAL A 16 -6.44 15.75 -6.70
N ILE A 17 -7.09 15.13 -7.66
CA ILE A 17 -6.96 15.53 -9.07
C ILE A 17 -8.12 16.47 -9.40
N VAL A 18 -7.80 17.61 -10.02
CA VAL A 18 -8.79 18.59 -10.45
C VAL A 18 -8.88 18.50 -11.97
N ASP A 19 -10.09 18.26 -12.49
CA ASP A 19 -10.31 18.21 -13.93
C ASP A 19 -10.53 19.61 -14.51
N ASN A 20 -10.69 19.68 -15.85
CA ASN A 20 -10.85 20.95 -16.54
C ASN A 20 -12.19 21.66 -16.24
N GLU A 21 -13.13 20.92 -15.66
CA GLU A 21 -14.45 21.46 -15.30
C GLU A 21 -14.56 21.82 -13.83
N GLY A 22 -13.44 21.75 -13.08
CA GLY A 22 -13.40 22.05 -11.66
C GLY A 22 -13.82 20.89 -10.76
N GLY A 23 -14.08 19.71 -11.32
CA GLY A 23 -14.36 18.52 -10.54
C GLY A 23 -13.13 18.02 -9.81
N LYS A 24 -13.31 17.50 -8.59
CA LYS A 24 -12.23 16.97 -7.77
C LYS A 24 -12.47 15.49 -7.51
N TYR A 25 -11.43 14.69 -7.66
CA TYR A 25 -11.52 13.25 -7.36
C TYR A 25 -10.19 12.73 -6.82
N PRO A 26 -10.22 11.64 -6.05
CA PRO A 26 -8.98 11.09 -5.49
C PRO A 26 -8.13 10.45 -6.57
N GLY A 27 -6.82 10.57 -6.42
CA GLY A 27 -5.87 9.97 -7.33
C GLY A 27 -4.51 9.86 -6.66
N TYR A 28 -3.49 9.56 -7.47
CA TYR A 28 -2.13 9.37 -6.99
C TYR A 28 -1.17 10.22 -7.80
N LEU A 29 -0.12 10.72 -7.14
CA LEU A 29 0.98 11.40 -7.82
C LEU A 29 1.70 10.38 -8.70
N GLU A 30 2.12 10.80 -9.88
CA GLU A 30 2.81 9.92 -10.82
C GLU A 30 4.24 9.59 -10.38
N GLU A 31 4.85 10.45 -9.60
CA GLU A 31 6.23 10.28 -9.17
C GLU A 31 6.35 9.12 -8.17
N PRO A 32 7.08 8.05 -8.53
CA PRO A 32 7.25 6.91 -7.64
C PRO A 32 8.36 7.17 -6.62
N ILE A 33 8.15 6.69 -5.40
CA ILE A 33 9.15 6.72 -4.34
C ILE A 33 9.56 5.27 -4.07
N GLN A 34 10.82 4.95 -4.29
CA GLN A 34 11.29 3.58 -4.05
C GLN A 34 11.38 3.31 -2.56
N ILE A 35 10.81 2.18 -2.15
CA ILE A 35 10.90 1.68 -0.78
C ILE A 35 11.37 0.24 -0.82
N LYS A 36 11.91 -0.23 0.30
CA LYS A 36 12.26 -1.65 0.46
C LYS A 36 11.45 -2.21 1.62
N ALA A 37 10.74 -3.30 1.37
CA ALA A 37 9.83 -3.88 2.34
C ALA A 37 9.67 -5.36 2.10
N ASN A 38 9.10 -6.06 3.08
CA ASN A 38 8.69 -7.45 2.92
C ASN A 38 7.17 -7.45 2.78
N ILE A 39 6.66 -7.94 1.66
CA ILE A 39 5.23 -8.03 1.41
C ILE A 39 4.86 -9.50 1.23
N ALA A 40 3.83 -9.94 1.95
CA ALA A 40 3.33 -11.30 1.91
C ALA A 40 1.81 -11.30 1.99
N PRO A 41 1.15 -12.36 1.50
CA PRO A 41 -0.31 -12.45 1.65
C PRO A 41 -0.73 -12.40 3.10
N ALA A 42 -1.85 -11.73 3.36
CA ALA A 42 -2.43 -11.70 4.69
C ALA A 42 -2.94 -13.10 5.07
N SER A 43 -2.66 -13.49 6.29
CA SER A 43 -3.07 -14.79 6.81
C SER A 43 -3.25 -14.67 8.32
N GLY A 44 -3.80 -15.71 8.92
CA GLY A 44 -4.02 -15.74 10.35
C GLY A 44 -5.47 -15.56 10.70
N LYS A 45 -5.80 -16.12 11.85
CA LYS A 45 -7.19 -16.20 12.33
C LYS A 45 -7.79 -14.83 12.57
N LEU A 46 -7.02 -13.93 13.19
CA LEU A 46 -7.52 -12.61 13.52
C LEU A 46 -7.83 -11.77 12.26
N GLN A 47 -6.94 -11.79 11.27
CA GLN A 47 -7.20 -11.08 10.02
C GLN A 47 -8.38 -11.69 9.26
N ALA A 48 -8.53 -13.01 9.30
CA ALA A 48 -9.66 -13.68 8.67
C ALA A 48 -10.97 -13.27 9.31
N GLU A 49 -11.01 -13.11 10.64
CA GLU A 49 -12.20 -12.63 11.34
C GLU A 49 -12.54 -11.17 11.01
N ILE A 50 -11.52 -10.33 10.87
CA ILE A 50 -11.72 -8.90 10.59
C ILE A 50 -12.17 -8.68 9.15
N TYR A 51 -11.52 -9.32 8.17
CA TYR A 51 -11.73 -9.03 6.76
C TYR A 51 -12.66 -9.99 6.04
N GLY A 52 -12.85 -11.20 6.58
CA GLY A 52 -13.72 -12.20 5.93
C GLY A 52 -13.26 -12.51 4.51
N GLU A 53 -14.17 -12.41 3.54
CA GLU A 53 -13.86 -12.69 2.14
C GLU A 53 -12.87 -11.70 1.53
N ARG A 54 -12.75 -10.50 2.09
CA ARG A 54 -11.78 -9.51 1.63
C ARG A 54 -10.34 -9.93 1.87
N LEU A 55 -10.10 -10.92 2.73
CA LEU A 55 -8.75 -11.36 3.08
C LEU A 55 -7.93 -11.75 1.85
N ASN A 56 -8.58 -12.27 0.81
CA ASN A 56 -7.89 -12.64 -0.44
C ASN A 56 -7.29 -11.44 -1.18
N TYR A 57 -7.71 -10.23 -0.83
CA TYR A 57 -7.25 -8.98 -1.45
C TYR A 57 -6.35 -8.18 -0.52
N ILE A 58 -5.95 -8.75 0.61
CA ILE A 58 -5.13 -8.07 1.61
C ILE A 58 -3.71 -8.63 1.60
N LEU A 59 -2.73 -7.74 1.62
CA LEU A 59 -1.33 -8.08 1.80
C LEU A 59 -0.82 -7.45 3.09
N ASN A 60 0.15 -8.09 3.72
CA ASN A 60 0.86 -7.52 4.86
C ASN A 60 2.22 -7.02 4.41
N MET A 61 2.55 -5.78 4.75
CA MET A 61 3.84 -5.18 4.45
C MET A 61 4.57 -4.87 5.74
N LEU A 62 5.79 -5.38 5.87
CA LEU A 62 6.69 -5.04 6.97
C LEU A 62 7.69 -4.01 6.47
N TYR A 63 7.78 -2.89 7.19
CA TYR A 63 8.60 -1.76 6.79
C TYR A 63 9.34 -1.16 7.98
N ASP A 64 10.63 -0.88 7.80
CA ASP A 64 11.48 -0.36 8.88
C ASP A 64 12.38 0.80 8.43
N GLU A 65 12.09 1.43 7.29
CA GLU A 65 12.92 2.51 6.79
C GLU A 65 12.28 3.88 7.05
N ASN A 66 12.79 4.92 6.39
CA ASN A 66 12.52 6.30 6.81
C ASN A 66 11.37 6.99 6.09
N GLU A 67 10.84 6.41 5.02
CA GLU A 67 9.76 7.04 4.27
C GLU A 67 8.47 7.05 5.10
N VAL A 68 7.80 8.19 5.15
CA VAL A 68 6.54 8.31 5.89
C VAL A 68 5.43 7.60 5.13
N MET A 69 4.74 6.69 5.82
CA MET A 69 3.59 5.97 5.27
C MET A 69 2.30 6.59 5.79
N THR A 70 1.32 6.77 4.91
CA THR A 70 0.03 7.37 5.26
C THR A 70 -1.08 6.51 4.69
N GLU A 71 -2.14 6.30 5.47
CA GLU A 71 -3.31 5.57 4.99
C GLU A 71 -3.88 6.23 3.74
N GLY A 72 -4.21 5.40 2.76
CA GLY A 72 -4.70 5.86 1.47
C GLY A 72 -3.65 6.00 0.39
N ASP A 73 -2.36 6.05 0.74
CA ASP A 73 -1.29 6.06 -0.25
C ASP A 73 -1.25 4.74 -1.01
N GLY A 74 -0.78 4.77 -2.26
CA GLY A 74 -0.71 3.60 -3.11
C GLY A 74 0.65 2.93 -3.11
N ILE A 75 0.66 1.62 -3.29
CA ILE A 75 1.88 0.84 -3.44
C ILE A 75 1.80 0.03 -4.73
N CYS A 76 2.83 0.15 -5.57
CA CYS A 76 2.96 -0.68 -6.76
C CYS A 76 3.63 -1.99 -6.34
N VAL A 77 2.85 -3.07 -6.23
CA VAL A 77 3.34 -4.38 -5.77
C VAL A 77 3.66 -5.27 -6.97
N TYR A 78 2.69 -5.49 -7.84
CA TYR A 78 2.85 -6.38 -9.00
C TYR A 78 2.86 -5.62 -10.33
N VAL A 79 2.78 -4.29 -10.29
CA VAL A 79 2.78 -3.44 -11.47
C VAL A 79 4.05 -2.58 -11.49
N PRO A 80 4.50 -2.12 -12.67
CA PRO A 80 5.70 -1.28 -12.74
C PRO A 80 5.45 0.11 -12.15
N LYS A 81 6.54 0.81 -11.86
CA LYS A 81 6.48 2.14 -11.23
C LYS A 81 5.78 3.20 -12.09
N GLU A 82 5.66 2.98 -13.38
CA GLU A 82 4.99 3.88 -14.31
C GLU A 82 3.48 3.73 -14.29
N SER A 83 2.98 2.65 -13.73
CA SER A 83 1.55 2.35 -13.67
C SER A 83 0.88 2.96 -12.45
N LYS A 84 -0.45 2.98 -12.46
CA LYS A 84 -1.21 3.29 -11.25
C LYS A 84 -0.94 2.22 -10.20
N PRO A 85 -0.94 2.56 -8.91
CA PRO A 85 -0.72 1.55 -7.88
C PRO A 85 -1.83 0.50 -7.90
N ASP A 86 -1.46 -0.74 -7.62
CA ASP A 86 -2.41 -1.85 -7.56
C ASP A 86 -2.91 -2.13 -6.15
N TYR A 87 -2.29 -1.54 -5.13
CA TYR A 87 -2.70 -1.65 -3.73
C TYR A 87 -2.71 -0.30 -3.05
N LYS A 88 -3.54 -0.17 -2.02
CA LYS A 88 -3.56 1.03 -1.17
C LYS A 88 -3.34 0.64 0.29
N ILE A 89 -2.78 1.54 1.06
CA ILE A 89 -2.56 1.36 2.50
C ILE A 89 -3.89 1.58 3.21
N ILE A 90 -4.36 0.57 3.95
CA ILE A 90 -5.61 0.67 4.71
C ILE A 90 -5.40 0.70 6.21
N SER A 91 -4.25 0.26 6.72
CA SER A 91 -3.96 0.23 8.14
C SER A 91 -2.46 0.28 8.37
N ILE A 92 -2.04 1.01 9.39
CA ILE A 92 -0.63 1.09 9.79
C ILE A 92 -0.54 0.86 11.28
N LYS A 93 0.18 -0.19 11.68
CA LYS A 93 0.42 -0.52 13.08
C LYS A 93 1.89 -0.27 13.39
N ARG A 94 2.14 0.48 14.45
CA ARG A 94 3.50 0.92 14.81
C ARG A 94 4.02 0.10 15.98
N TYR A 95 5.02 -0.71 15.67
CA TYR A 95 5.79 -1.47 16.66
C TYR A 95 7.26 -1.04 16.57
N SER A 96 8.21 -1.94 16.76
CA SER A 96 9.63 -1.69 16.47
C SER A 96 9.85 -1.46 14.97
N HIS A 97 8.92 -1.92 14.16
CA HIS A 97 8.81 -1.66 12.73
C HIS A 97 7.33 -1.45 12.41
N LEU A 98 7.03 -0.99 11.21
CA LEU A 98 5.64 -0.81 10.80
C LEU A 98 5.07 -2.10 10.24
N VAL A 99 3.86 -2.45 10.68
CA VAL A 99 3.07 -3.52 10.08
C VAL A 99 1.92 -2.85 9.34
N ILE A 100 1.95 -2.93 8.02
CA ILE A 100 1.04 -2.19 7.15
C ILE A 100 0.18 -3.17 6.40
N GLU A 101 -1.14 -2.93 6.41
CA GLU A 101 -2.08 -3.74 5.64
C GLU A 101 -2.40 -3.01 4.34
N LEU A 102 -2.33 -3.75 3.23
CA LEU A 102 -2.60 -3.24 1.89
C LEU A 102 -3.83 -3.95 1.32
N GLU A 103 -4.69 -3.19 0.67
CA GLU A 103 -5.84 -3.77 -0.03
C GLU A 103 -5.74 -3.50 -1.52
N LYS A 104 -6.06 -4.53 -2.32
CA LYS A 104 -6.03 -4.44 -3.78
C LYS A 104 -7.03 -3.41 -4.29
N LEU A 105 -6.56 -2.55 -5.20
CA LEU A 105 -7.41 -1.60 -5.89
C LEU A 105 -7.99 -2.24 -7.14
N LEU A 106 -9.28 -2.05 -7.33
CA LEU A 106 -9.98 -2.55 -8.52
C LEU A 106 -10.13 -1.38 -9.50
N TRP A 107 -9.22 -1.31 -10.46
CA TRP A 107 -9.30 -0.30 -11.52
C TRP A 107 -10.28 -0.78 -12.61
N VAL A 108 -11.14 0.09 -13.00
CA VAL A 108 -12.13 -0.17 -14.06
C VAL A 108 -11.61 0.35 -15.39
#